data_2d2680410330f7c334700a426507f315
#
_entry.id   2d2680410330f7c334700a426507f315
#
_cell.length_a   1.000
_cell.length_b   1.000
_cell.length_c   1.000
_cell.angle_alpha   90.00
_cell.angle_beta   90.00
_cell.angle_gamma   90.00
#
_symmetry.space_group_name_H-M   'P 1'
#
loop_
_entity.id
_entity.type
_entity.pdbx_description
1 polymer ?
#
loop_
_entity_poly.entity_id
_entity_poly.type
_entity_poly.pdbx_seq_one_letter_code
_entity_poly.pdbx_strand_id
1 'polypeptide(L)'
;MNKEYKGDPTETSLYGYLYKNNIDALKVRKENKRIIDAPFDSERKLSTTINKIGDKTYLLCKGSIDNLLNKCAYINNNKITNKDINDIKDSEKKLASKALRVLGFAYKEINDIPKNATEVINEENNLNFAGLLGMIDPPRDTVIKSVEMCKNAGIRPIMITGDSLDTASAIAKEIGIIDNDNEGILGNALDNYTDEELEQIVKNYSVYARVNPEHKERIVKAWQKNGKVVAMTGDGVNDAPAIKDAHVGVGMGITGTDVTKSASDIVLMDDSFSTIIIAVEEGRRIYNNIRNNIVYSLSSNFAEIFTIIIGLLSGNTILLPIYILFIDLVTDSIPSICLAFEKSEKNIMNQKPRGLNKSLFTPFIKSCFISSAIVETLFVCLTYFISLKLYNNEIAMSLALLSMVVQEIIYSISCRNLKEPVFKQGLFSNKAMNIGLTIITLIELIVFMTPLGKIISVESIKPSLVLIIFLINSSSFIIYELLKPLLKKVFKD
;
A
#
# COMPACT_ATOMS: atom_id res chain seq x y z
N MET A 1 -27.98 -20.78 11.31
CA MET A 1 -28.04 -20.42 9.87
C MET A 1 -28.00 -18.89 9.79
N ASN A 2 -26.86 -18.34 9.40
CA ASN A 2 -26.75 -16.91 9.13
C ASN A 2 -27.47 -16.63 7.82
N LYS A 3 -28.65 -16.00 7.89
CA LYS A 3 -29.31 -15.45 6.70
C LYS A 3 -28.54 -14.18 6.31
N GLU A 4 -27.74 -14.23 5.26
CA GLU A 4 -27.18 -13.04 4.64
C GLU A 4 -28.30 -12.24 3.98
N TYR A 5 -28.57 -11.06 4.53
CA TYR A 5 -29.44 -10.09 3.88
C TYR A 5 -28.65 -9.33 2.83
N LYS A 6 -29.10 -9.32 1.57
CA LYS A 6 -28.51 -8.55 0.49
C LYS A 6 -29.26 -7.23 0.32
N GLY A 7 -28.55 -6.12 0.35
CA GLY A 7 -29.12 -4.78 0.19
C GLY A 7 -28.26 -3.70 0.85
N ASP A 8 -28.80 -2.50 0.94
CA ASP A 8 -28.13 -1.38 1.64
C ASP A 8 -27.83 -1.79 3.11
N PRO A 9 -26.60 -1.55 3.60
CA PRO A 9 -26.19 -1.92 4.95
C PRO A 9 -27.10 -1.37 6.05
N THR A 10 -27.62 -0.15 5.88
CA THR A 10 -28.56 0.48 6.82
C THR A 10 -29.86 -0.30 6.91
N GLU A 11 -30.42 -0.68 5.76
CA GLU A 11 -31.66 -1.45 5.70
C GLU A 11 -31.47 -2.87 6.23
N THR A 12 -30.38 -3.53 5.86
CA THR A 12 -30.09 -4.91 6.30
C THR A 12 -29.83 -4.98 7.81
N SER A 13 -29.25 -3.95 8.43
CA SER A 13 -29.05 -3.88 9.88
C SER A 13 -30.39 -3.77 10.64
N LEU A 14 -31.36 -3.02 10.11
CA LEU A 14 -32.73 -2.95 10.66
C LEU A 14 -33.43 -4.30 10.61
N TYR A 15 -33.32 -5.04 9.51
CA TYR A 15 -33.81 -6.42 9.43
C TYR A 15 -33.12 -7.34 10.44
N GLY A 16 -31.81 -7.21 10.63
CA GLY A 16 -31.05 -7.94 11.64
C GLY A 16 -31.54 -7.67 13.06
N TYR A 17 -31.87 -6.41 13.37
CA TYR A 17 -32.46 -6.02 14.66
C TYR A 17 -33.84 -6.65 14.90
N LEU A 18 -34.72 -6.62 13.90
CA LEU A 18 -36.02 -7.26 14.00
C LEU A 18 -35.90 -8.77 14.24
N TYR A 19 -35.04 -9.44 13.50
CA TYR A 19 -34.79 -10.87 13.66
C TYR A 19 -34.26 -11.24 15.04
N LYS A 20 -33.29 -10.45 15.59
CA LYS A 20 -32.79 -10.64 16.96
C LYS A 20 -33.88 -10.49 18.03
N ASN A 21 -34.90 -9.71 17.74
CA ASN A 21 -36.07 -9.52 18.66
C ASN A 21 -37.23 -10.46 18.33
N ASN A 22 -36.99 -11.53 17.55
CA ASN A 22 -38.00 -12.51 17.13
C ASN A 22 -39.21 -11.91 16.36
N ILE A 23 -38.98 -10.81 15.64
CA ILE A 23 -40.00 -10.18 14.80
C ILE A 23 -39.78 -10.63 13.36
N ASP A 24 -40.79 -11.30 12.78
CA ASP A 24 -40.78 -11.66 11.36
C ASP A 24 -41.14 -10.45 10.48
N ALA A 25 -40.10 -9.80 9.96
CA ALA A 25 -40.22 -8.61 9.12
C ALA A 25 -41.06 -8.88 7.83
N LEU A 26 -41.00 -10.09 7.27
CA LEU A 26 -41.78 -10.46 6.06
C LEU A 26 -43.26 -10.57 6.38
N LYS A 27 -43.59 -11.13 7.53
CA LYS A 27 -44.96 -11.20 8.03
C LYS A 27 -45.54 -9.81 8.28
N VAL A 28 -44.78 -8.98 9.04
CA VAL A 28 -45.16 -7.58 9.33
C VAL A 28 -45.40 -6.81 8.03
N ARG A 29 -44.53 -6.96 7.02
CA ARG A 29 -44.67 -6.29 5.73
C ARG A 29 -45.88 -6.76 4.92
N LYS A 30 -46.28 -8.05 5.02
CA LYS A 30 -47.46 -8.59 4.35
C LYS A 30 -48.74 -8.09 5.01
N GLU A 31 -48.76 -8.00 6.33
CA GLU A 31 -49.91 -7.54 7.12
C GLU A 31 -50.13 -6.02 7.00
N ASN A 32 -49.04 -5.24 6.80
CA ASN A 32 -49.04 -3.77 6.76
C ASN A 32 -48.62 -3.28 5.37
N LYS A 33 -49.51 -3.33 4.41
CA LYS A 33 -49.20 -3.00 3.01
C LYS A 33 -48.73 -1.56 2.84
N ARG A 34 -47.58 -1.41 2.20
CA ARG A 34 -47.12 -0.12 1.69
C ARG A 34 -48.00 0.32 0.53
N ILE A 35 -48.52 1.54 0.60
CA ILE A 35 -49.36 2.15 -0.42
C ILE A 35 -48.49 2.96 -1.39
N ILE A 36 -47.69 3.86 -0.87
CA ILE A 36 -46.82 4.74 -1.64
C ILE A 36 -45.57 5.11 -0.79
N ASP A 37 -44.52 5.54 -1.41
CA ASP A 37 -43.31 6.00 -0.72
C ASP A 37 -42.65 7.20 -1.41
N ALA A 38 -41.91 8.01 -0.61
CA ALA A 38 -40.90 8.94 -1.03
C ALA A 38 -39.54 8.34 -0.61
N PRO A 39 -38.73 7.84 -1.57
CA PRO A 39 -37.44 7.23 -1.30
C PRO A 39 -36.50 8.20 -0.57
N PHE A 40 -35.39 7.66 -0.06
CA PHE A 40 -34.33 8.48 0.56
C PHE A 40 -33.79 9.48 -0.44
N ASP A 41 -33.64 10.72 0.01
CA ASP A 41 -33.06 11.82 -0.72
C ASP A 41 -31.93 12.44 0.09
N SER A 42 -30.79 12.72 -0.55
CA SER A 42 -29.57 13.19 0.11
C SER A 42 -29.64 14.63 0.62
N GLU A 43 -30.47 15.47 0.04
CA GLU A 43 -30.71 16.85 0.51
C GLU A 43 -31.65 16.86 1.69
N ARG A 44 -32.77 16.15 1.55
CA ARG A 44 -33.79 16.00 2.57
C ARG A 44 -33.33 15.13 3.74
N LYS A 45 -32.48 14.13 3.49
CA LYS A 45 -31.96 13.13 4.45
C LYS A 45 -33.06 12.35 5.17
N LEU A 46 -34.20 12.20 4.55
CA LEU A 46 -35.36 11.46 5.04
C LEU A 46 -35.84 10.44 4.01
N SER A 47 -36.50 9.39 4.49
CA SER A 47 -37.24 8.41 3.68
C SER A 47 -38.60 8.17 4.35
N THR A 48 -39.66 8.23 3.57
CA THR A 48 -41.01 8.21 4.09
C THR A 48 -41.84 7.21 3.33
N THR A 49 -42.62 6.45 4.05
CA THR A 49 -43.57 5.47 3.47
C THR A 49 -44.96 5.65 4.06
N ILE A 50 -45.98 5.39 3.25
CA ILE A 50 -47.36 5.35 3.69
C ILE A 50 -47.82 3.89 3.69
N ASN A 51 -48.28 3.43 4.85
CA ASN A 51 -48.65 2.06 5.08
C ASN A 51 -50.05 1.97 5.71
N LYS A 52 -50.82 0.97 5.28
CA LYS A 52 -52.06 0.59 5.98
C LYS A 52 -51.73 -0.36 7.12
N ILE A 53 -52.06 0.05 8.36
CA ILE A 53 -51.79 -0.71 9.59
C ILE A 53 -53.15 -0.91 10.29
N GLY A 54 -53.67 -2.12 10.21
CA GLY A 54 -55.07 -2.38 10.64
C GLY A 54 -56.06 -1.57 9.79
N ASP A 55 -56.94 -0.84 10.47
CA ASP A 55 -57.95 0.02 9.81
C ASP A 55 -57.47 1.45 9.55
N LYS A 56 -56.25 1.81 9.98
CA LYS A 56 -55.71 3.16 9.86
C LYS A 56 -54.59 3.23 8.83
N THR A 57 -54.36 4.42 8.32
CA THR A 57 -53.23 4.73 7.44
C THR A 57 -52.22 5.60 8.15
N TYR A 58 -50.95 5.18 8.08
CA TYR A 58 -49.85 5.88 8.72
C TYR A 58 -48.78 6.31 7.72
N LEU A 59 -48.31 7.52 7.90
CA LEU A 59 -47.08 7.99 7.34
C LEU A 59 -45.94 7.60 8.32
N LEU A 60 -44.95 6.85 7.83
CA LEU A 60 -43.79 6.41 8.60
C LEU A 60 -42.55 7.06 8.00
N CYS A 61 -41.84 7.87 8.79
CA CYS A 61 -40.67 8.61 8.36
C CYS A 61 -39.44 8.17 9.14
N LYS A 62 -38.31 7.98 8.46
CA LYS A 62 -36.99 7.73 9.08
C LYS A 62 -35.91 8.59 8.44
N GLY A 63 -34.88 8.94 9.20
CA GLY A 63 -33.72 9.67 8.68
C GLY A 63 -32.85 10.34 9.73
N SER A 64 -32.12 11.37 9.31
CA SER A 64 -31.23 12.11 10.21
C SER A 64 -32.02 12.83 11.30
N ILE A 65 -31.49 12.84 12.51
CA ILE A 65 -32.17 13.37 13.69
C ILE A 65 -32.52 14.84 13.50
N ASP A 66 -31.57 15.66 13.06
CA ASP A 66 -31.77 17.11 12.89
C ASP A 66 -32.91 17.41 11.91
N ASN A 67 -32.95 16.72 10.75
CA ASN A 67 -33.97 16.94 9.75
C ASN A 67 -35.33 16.42 10.20
N LEU A 68 -35.36 15.27 10.89
CA LEU A 68 -36.58 14.67 11.39
C LEU A 68 -37.20 15.48 12.52
N LEU A 69 -36.42 15.97 13.48
CA LEU A 69 -36.91 16.77 14.60
C LEU A 69 -37.56 18.08 14.13
N ASN A 70 -37.05 18.69 13.06
CA ASN A 70 -37.67 19.87 12.46
C ASN A 70 -39.08 19.61 11.88
N LYS A 71 -39.44 18.34 11.66
CA LYS A 71 -40.75 17.91 11.17
C LYS A 71 -41.67 17.37 12.28
N CYS A 72 -41.13 17.17 13.50
CA CYS A 72 -41.87 16.65 14.64
C CYS A 72 -42.52 17.77 15.45
N ALA A 73 -43.82 17.59 15.74
CA ALA A 73 -44.56 18.44 16.67
C ALA A 73 -44.96 17.71 17.95
N TYR A 74 -44.85 16.38 17.97
CA TYR A 74 -45.30 15.54 19.06
C TYR A 74 -44.27 14.49 19.45
N ILE A 75 -44.28 14.09 20.72
CA ILE A 75 -43.60 12.92 21.27
C ILE A 75 -44.57 12.20 22.22
N ASN A 76 -44.74 10.89 22.06
CA ASN A 76 -45.75 10.11 22.83
C ASN A 76 -47.12 10.75 22.82
N ASN A 77 -47.55 11.31 21.67
CA ASN A 77 -48.82 12.04 21.44
C ASN A 77 -48.96 13.38 22.27
N ASN A 78 -47.93 13.80 22.96
CA ASN A 78 -47.88 15.11 23.63
C ASN A 78 -47.08 16.10 22.75
N LYS A 79 -47.37 17.39 22.88
CA LYS A 79 -46.62 18.42 22.18
C LYS A 79 -45.13 18.40 22.59
N ILE A 80 -44.22 18.32 21.62
CA ILE A 80 -42.78 18.25 21.87
C ILE A 80 -42.32 19.57 22.52
N THR A 81 -41.48 19.47 23.53
CA THR A 81 -40.89 20.61 24.23
C THR A 81 -39.41 20.78 23.90
N ASN A 82 -38.82 21.95 24.15
CA ASN A 82 -37.37 22.17 24.00
C ASN A 82 -36.55 21.20 24.87
N LYS A 83 -37.08 20.79 26.02
CA LYS A 83 -36.44 19.79 26.86
C LYS A 83 -36.38 18.44 26.17
N ASP A 84 -37.48 17.99 25.58
CA ASP A 84 -37.53 16.71 24.84
C ASP A 84 -36.54 16.71 23.66
N ILE A 85 -36.45 17.82 22.92
CA ILE A 85 -35.49 17.97 21.82
C ILE A 85 -34.05 17.86 22.33
N ASN A 86 -33.70 18.49 23.46
CA ASN A 86 -32.39 18.41 24.04
C ASN A 86 -32.07 16.99 24.54
N ASP A 87 -33.01 16.32 25.19
CA ASP A 87 -32.86 14.95 25.67
C ASP A 87 -32.65 13.96 24.51
N ILE A 88 -33.32 14.17 23.37
CA ILE A 88 -33.12 13.37 22.14
C ILE A 88 -31.73 13.62 21.57
N LYS A 89 -31.30 14.88 21.45
CA LYS A 89 -29.97 15.25 20.95
C LYS A 89 -28.83 14.74 21.85
N ASP A 90 -29.02 14.75 23.16
CA ASP A 90 -28.05 14.20 24.11
C ASP A 90 -27.98 12.67 23.99
N SER A 91 -29.11 12.01 23.73
CA SER A 91 -29.17 10.57 23.45
C SER A 91 -28.47 10.22 22.15
N GLU A 92 -28.69 11.02 21.10
CA GLU A 92 -27.97 10.89 19.83
C GLU A 92 -26.46 11.00 20.02
N LYS A 93 -25.98 12.04 20.72
CA LYS A 93 -24.57 12.23 21.03
C LYS A 93 -23.97 11.06 21.81
N LYS A 94 -24.70 10.52 22.81
CA LYS A 94 -24.27 9.33 23.56
C LYS A 94 -24.17 8.08 22.68
N LEU A 95 -25.01 7.92 21.69
CA LEU A 95 -24.94 6.81 20.74
C LEU A 95 -23.80 7.06 19.72
N ALA A 96 -23.68 8.28 19.18
CA ALA A 96 -22.64 8.65 18.24
C ALA A 96 -21.23 8.55 18.84
N SER A 97 -21.06 8.91 20.14
CA SER A 97 -19.78 8.74 20.85
C SER A 97 -19.34 7.28 21.01
N LYS A 98 -20.23 6.32 20.76
CA LYS A 98 -19.94 4.89 20.68
C LYS A 98 -19.79 4.39 19.24
N ALA A 99 -19.45 5.28 18.30
CA ALA A 99 -19.34 4.98 16.87
C ALA A 99 -20.63 4.44 16.22
N LEU A 100 -21.81 4.72 16.82
CA LEU A 100 -23.09 4.30 16.25
C LEU A 100 -23.63 5.34 15.27
N ARG A 101 -23.98 4.91 14.06
CA ARG A 101 -24.79 5.70 13.13
C ARG A 101 -26.23 5.73 13.64
N VAL A 102 -26.75 6.91 13.95
CA VAL A 102 -28.07 7.05 14.59
C VAL A 102 -29.10 7.46 13.56
N LEU A 103 -30.22 6.72 13.53
CA LEU A 103 -31.42 7.09 12.77
C LEU A 103 -32.57 7.40 13.71
N GLY A 104 -33.33 8.44 13.39
CA GLY A 104 -34.59 8.76 14.02
C GLY A 104 -35.76 8.17 13.26
N PHE A 105 -36.84 7.90 14.00
CA PHE A 105 -38.10 7.37 13.50
C PHE A 105 -39.23 8.24 14.00
N ALA A 106 -40.18 8.55 13.10
CA ALA A 106 -41.40 9.30 13.43
C ALA A 106 -42.56 8.80 12.60
N TYR A 107 -43.75 9.06 13.06
CA TYR A 107 -44.99 8.65 12.40
C TYR A 107 -46.07 9.72 12.51
N LYS A 108 -47.11 9.59 11.65
CA LYS A 108 -48.31 10.42 11.68
C LYS A 108 -49.47 9.59 11.13
N GLU A 109 -50.63 9.64 11.79
CA GLU A 109 -51.88 9.11 11.21
C GLU A 109 -52.39 10.08 10.15
N ILE A 110 -52.76 9.58 8.98
CA ILE A 110 -53.30 10.37 7.87
C ILE A 110 -54.62 9.81 7.39
N ASN A 111 -55.54 10.71 7.02
CA ASN A 111 -56.87 10.35 6.48
C ASN A 111 -56.87 10.34 4.96
N ASP A 112 -56.16 11.31 4.35
CA ASP A 112 -56.08 11.43 2.90
C ASP A 112 -54.76 10.79 2.39
N ILE A 113 -54.88 9.86 1.43
CA ILE A 113 -53.74 9.13 0.89
C ILE A 113 -53.13 9.93 -0.25
N PRO A 114 -51.84 10.40 -0.14
CA PRO A 114 -51.12 11.06 -1.20
C PRO A 114 -51.00 10.22 -2.47
N LYS A 115 -51.04 10.87 -3.64
CA LYS A 115 -51.06 10.21 -4.95
C LYS A 115 -49.67 10.05 -5.58
N ASN A 116 -48.72 10.82 -5.12
CA ASN A 116 -47.32 10.83 -5.65
C ASN A 116 -46.31 11.16 -4.54
N ALA A 117 -45.03 10.93 -4.82
CA ALA A 117 -43.94 11.15 -3.87
C ALA A 117 -43.84 12.61 -3.37
N THR A 118 -44.16 13.59 -4.22
CA THR A 118 -44.12 15.02 -3.83
C THR A 118 -45.21 15.32 -2.79
N GLU A 119 -46.40 14.76 -2.95
CA GLU A 119 -47.48 14.89 -1.96
C GLU A 119 -47.10 14.19 -0.63
N VAL A 120 -46.42 13.05 -0.68
CA VAL A 120 -45.88 12.36 0.53
C VAL A 120 -44.89 13.29 1.27
N ILE A 121 -44.01 13.94 0.55
CA ILE A 121 -43.02 14.88 1.12
C ILE A 121 -43.74 16.09 1.77
N ASN A 122 -44.79 16.61 1.17
CA ASN A 122 -45.55 17.73 1.73
C ASN A 122 -46.24 17.36 3.04
N GLU A 123 -46.57 16.07 3.24
CA GLU A 123 -47.14 15.56 4.50
C GLU A 123 -46.10 15.32 5.61
N GLU A 124 -44.81 15.52 5.37
CA GLU A 124 -43.73 15.41 6.37
C GLU A 124 -43.73 16.61 7.33
N ASN A 125 -44.82 16.77 8.04
CA ASN A 125 -44.99 17.82 9.07
C ASN A 125 -45.86 17.30 10.21
N ASN A 126 -45.77 17.91 11.37
CA ASN A 126 -46.50 17.57 12.57
C ASN A 126 -46.35 16.06 12.94
N LEU A 127 -45.17 15.51 12.76
CA LEU A 127 -44.87 14.13 13.05
C LEU A 127 -44.81 13.86 14.56
N ASN A 128 -45.10 12.62 14.95
CA ASN A 128 -44.93 12.13 16.31
C ASN A 128 -43.58 11.36 16.37
N PHE A 129 -42.63 11.86 17.15
CA PHE A 129 -41.32 11.20 17.30
C PHE A 129 -41.51 9.84 17.98
N ALA A 130 -40.97 8.78 17.37
CA ALA A 130 -41.10 7.40 17.86
C ALA A 130 -39.87 6.92 18.64
N GLY A 131 -38.66 7.36 18.23
CA GLY A 131 -37.43 6.93 18.89
C GLY A 131 -36.19 7.01 18.02
N LEU A 132 -35.08 6.57 18.59
CA LEU A 132 -33.75 6.47 17.96
C LEU A 132 -33.31 5.02 17.86
N LEU A 133 -32.57 4.71 16.82
CA LEU A 133 -31.91 3.41 16.66
C LEU A 133 -30.46 3.65 16.22
N GLY A 134 -29.50 3.17 17.03
CA GLY A 134 -28.07 3.22 16.71
C GLY A 134 -27.65 1.94 15.99
N MET A 135 -26.94 2.08 14.89
CA MET A 135 -26.38 0.99 14.11
C MET A 135 -24.85 1.13 14.13
N ILE A 136 -24.15 0.02 14.23
CA ILE A 136 -22.70 -0.03 14.13
C ILE A 136 -22.32 -0.83 12.89
N ASP A 137 -21.40 -0.28 12.13
CA ASP A 137 -20.63 -1.01 11.13
C ASP A 137 -19.21 -1.13 11.71
N PRO A 138 -18.91 -2.25 12.40
CA PRO A 138 -17.65 -2.35 13.13
C PRO A 138 -16.48 -2.40 12.15
N PRO A 139 -15.36 -1.77 12.50
CA PRO A 139 -14.12 -1.90 11.74
C PRO A 139 -13.77 -3.39 11.58
N ARG A 140 -13.20 -3.76 10.43
CA ARG A 140 -12.68 -5.12 10.24
C ARG A 140 -11.55 -5.37 11.24
N ASP A 141 -11.46 -6.56 11.84
CA ASP A 141 -10.46 -6.93 12.86
C ASP A 141 -9.01 -6.71 12.40
N THR A 142 -8.77 -6.81 11.08
CA THR A 142 -7.44 -6.62 10.49
C THR A 142 -7.00 -5.16 10.44
N VAL A 143 -7.91 -4.18 10.54
CA VAL A 143 -7.61 -2.75 10.33
C VAL A 143 -6.74 -2.20 11.46
N ILE A 144 -7.00 -2.56 12.71
CA ILE A 144 -6.23 -2.08 13.87
C ILE A 144 -4.74 -2.43 13.71
N LYS A 145 -4.43 -3.69 13.37
CA LYS A 145 -3.06 -4.13 13.12
C LYS A 145 -2.43 -3.40 11.92
N SER A 146 -3.22 -3.15 10.88
CA SER A 146 -2.75 -2.47 9.68
C SER A 146 -2.42 -1.00 9.94
N VAL A 147 -3.22 -0.30 10.76
CA VAL A 147 -2.95 1.07 11.21
C VAL A 147 -1.67 1.12 12.05
N GLU A 148 -1.47 0.17 12.96
CA GLU A 148 -0.24 0.05 13.74
C GLU A 148 0.99 -0.16 12.83
N MET A 149 0.89 -1.07 11.85
CA MET A 149 1.95 -1.29 10.85
C MET A 149 2.25 -0.03 10.03
N CYS A 150 1.23 0.75 9.63
CA CYS A 150 1.41 2.06 9.00
C CYS A 150 2.24 3.00 9.87
N LYS A 151 1.85 3.18 11.13
CA LYS A 151 2.56 4.06 12.06
C LYS A 151 4.01 3.63 12.26
N ASN A 152 4.27 2.34 12.43
CA ASN A 152 5.62 1.77 12.56
C ASN A 152 6.45 1.99 11.29
N ALA A 153 5.80 1.92 10.12
CA ALA A 153 6.41 2.20 8.82
C ALA A 153 6.63 3.70 8.55
N GLY A 154 6.26 4.58 9.49
CA GLY A 154 6.34 6.04 9.35
C GLY A 154 5.32 6.61 8.37
N ILE A 155 4.22 5.89 8.11
CA ILE A 155 3.10 6.31 7.27
C ILE A 155 2.00 6.81 8.20
N ARG A 156 1.49 8.01 7.96
CA ARG A 156 0.38 8.58 8.71
C ARG A 156 -0.94 8.23 8.03
N PRO A 157 -1.76 7.35 8.63
CA PRO A 157 -3.12 7.12 8.14
C PRO A 157 -4.00 8.34 8.43
N ILE A 158 -4.84 8.72 7.48
CA ILE A 158 -5.77 9.83 7.57
C ILE A 158 -7.16 9.32 7.20
N MET A 159 -8.16 9.64 8.02
CA MET A 159 -9.55 9.31 7.76
C MET A 159 -10.27 10.51 7.14
N ILE A 160 -10.92 10.29 6.01
CA ILE A 160 -11.74 11.28 5.31
C ILE A 160 -13.13 10.66 5.10
N THR A 161 -14.18 11.26 5.66
CA THR A 161 -15.52 10.68 5.64
C THR A 161 -16.63 11.71 5.48
N GLY A 162 -17.78 11.26 4.99
CA GLY A 162 -19.02 12.04 4.97
C GLY A 162 -19.79 11.99 6.31
N ASP A 163 -19.37 11.14 7.27
CA ASP A 163 -20.02 10.98 8.57
C ASP A 163 -19.80 12.19 9.49
N SER A 164 -20.51 12.19 10.64
CA SER A 164 -20.31 13.23 11.66
C SER A 164 -18.94 13.14 12.30
N LEU A 165 -18.43 14.28 12.81
CA LEU A 165 -17.11 14.33 13.45
C LEU A 165 -17.04 13.42 14.69
N ASP A 166 -18.10 13.36 15.47
CA ASP A 166 -18.15 12.51 16.67
C ASP A 166 -18.03 11.02 16.31
N THR A 167 -18.75 10.57 15.27
CA THR A 167 -18.69 9.19 14.80
C THR A 167 -17.31 8.87 14.21
N ALA A 168 -16.79 9.75 13.35
CA ALA A 168 -15.50 9.58 12.72
C ALA A 168 -14.35 9.54 13.75
N SER A 169 -14.38 10.43 14.74
CA SER A 169 -13.39 10.46 15.81
C SER A 169 -13.46 9.20 16.69
N ALA A 170 -14.66 8.72 17.01
CA ALA A 170 -14.83 7.49 17.80
C ALA A 170 -14.25 6.27 17.06
N ILE A 171 -14.54 6.12 15.76
CA ILE A 171 -13.96 5.05 14.93
C ILE A 171 -12.44 5.20 14.81
N ALA A 172 -11.96 6.42 14.53
CA ALA A 172 -10.53 6.68 14.38
C ALA A 172 -9.73 6.39 15.65
N LYS A 173 -10.30 6.62 16.85
CA LYS A 173 -9.73 6.22 18.13
C LYS A 173 -9.72 4.69 18.28
N GLU A 174 -10.83 4.03 17.99
CA GLU A 174 -10.95 2.58 18.12
C GLU A 174 -9.91 1.85 17.27
N ILE A 175 -9.68 2.31 16.01
CA ILE A 175 -8.69 1.71 15.12
C ILE A 175 -7.27 2.28 15.29
N GLY A 176 -7.09 3.25 16.19
CA GLY A 176 -5.78 3.79 16.54
C GLY A 176 -5.22 4.83 15.56
N ILE A 177 -6.03 5.49 14.73
CA ILE A 177 -5.59 6.61 13.87
C ILE A 177 -5.24 7.82 14.70
N ILE A 178 -6.11 8.20 15.65
CA ILE A 178 -5.92 9.33 16.57
C ILE A 178 -5.92 8.86 18.03
N ASP A 179 -5.28 9.65 18.87
CA ASP A 179 -5.30 9.45 20.32
C ASP A 179 -6.25 10.46 21.00
N ASN A 180 -6.42 11.66 20.42
CA ASN A 180 -7.20 12.76 20.96
C ASN A 180 -8.23 13.31 19.96
N ASP A 181 -9.37 13.81 20.44
CA ASP A 181 -10.44 14.36 19.59
C ASP A 181 -10.03 15.66 18.86
N ASN A 182 -9.04 16.37 19.38
CA ASN A 182 -8.53 17.61 18.76
C ASN A 182 -7.84 17.39 17.40
N GLU A 183 -7.64 16.14 16.98
CA GLU A 183 -7.10 15.79 15.67
C GLU A 183 -8.18 15.67 14.58
N GLY A 184 -9.43 15.99 14.92
CA GLY A 184 -10.56 15.97 13.97
C GLY A 184 -11.00 17.37 13.56
N ILE A 185 -11.44 17.54 12.29
CA ILE A 185 -11.97 18.79 11.74
C ILE A 185 -13.16 18.52 10.81
N LEU A 186 -14.12 19.46 10.79
CA LEU A 186 -15.26 19.43 9.86
C LEU A 186 -14.86 19.99 8.48
N GLY A 187 -15.43 19.42 7.41
CA GLY A 187 -15.20 19.87 6.04
C GLY A 187 -15.53 21.37 5.83
N ASN A 188 -16.67 21.83 6.36
CA ASN A 188 -17.04 23.24 6.24
C ASN A 188 -16.08 24.21 6.98
N ALA A 189 -15.31 23.75 7.94
CA ALA A 189 -14.26 24.58 8.54
C ALA A 189 -13.08 24.78 7.58
N LEU A 190 -12.85 23.87 6.62
CA LEU A 190 -11.80 24.00 5.62
C LEU A 190 -12.07 25.13 4.64
N ASP A 191 -13.35 25.51 4.44
CA ASP A 191 -13.75 26.59 3.55
C ASP A 191 -13.27 27.97 4.06
N ASN A 192 -12.96 28.09 5.35
CA ASN A 192 -12.44 29.32 5.95
C ASN A 192 -10.93 29.51 5.75
N TYR A 193 -10.22 28.53 5.17
CA TYR A 193 -8.78 28.57 4.96
C TYR A 193 -8.45 28.64 3.48
N THR A 194 -7.48 29.50 3.13
CA THR A 194 -6.84 29.45 1.81
C THR A 194 -6.03 28.17 1.65
N ASP A 195 -5.59 27.84 0.44
CA ASP A 195 -4.79 26.65 0.21
C ASP A 195 -3.43 26.71 0.92
N GLU A 196 -2.83 27.92 1.02
CA GLU A 196 -1.58 28.18 1.74
C GLU A 196 -1.75 27.98 3.25
N GLU A 197 -2.86 28.44 3.81
CA GLU A 197 -3.19 28.22 5.22
C GLU A 197 -3.46 26.73 5.50
N LEU A 198 -4.18 26.06 4.59
CA LEU A 198 -4.44 24.63 4.69
C LEU A 198 -3.15 23.81 4.69
N GLU A 199 -2.14 24.19 3.91
CA GLU A 199 -0.81 23.55 3.95
C GLU A 199 -0.16 23.58 5.34
N GLN A 200 -0.39 24.65 6.09
CA GLN A 200 0.16 24.79 7.44
C GLN A 200 -0.59 23.92 8.45
N ILE A 201 -1.93 23.93 8.40
CA ILE A 201 -2.77 23.32 9.42
C ILE A 201 -3.03 21.81 9.18
N VAL A 202 -2.92 21.33 7.94
CA VAL A 202 -3.20 19.93 7.58
C VAL A 202 -2.44 18.91 8.45
N LYS A 203 -1.29 19.31 8.97
CA LYS A 203 -0.45 18.49 9.86
C LYS A 203 -1.08 18.23 11.24
N ASN A 204 -2.03 19.06 11.65
CA ASN A 204 -2.66 18.98 12.97
C ASN A 204 -3.82 17.98 12.99
N TYR A 205 -4.35 17.61 11.81
CA TYR A 205 -5.55 16.80 11.70
C TYR A 205 -5.27 15.45 11.05
N SER A 206 -5.92 14.42 11.56
CA SER A 206 -5.90 13.05 11.03
C SER A 206 -7.31 12.55 10.68
N VAL A 207 -8.36 13.31 11.09
CA VAL A 207 -9.77 12.98 10.81
C VAL A 207 -10.45 14.18 10.18
N TYR A 208 -11.03 13.99 8.99
CA TYR A 208 -11.79 14.99 8.26
C TYR A 208 -13.23 14.46 8.07
N ALA A 209 -14.19 15.12 8.68
CA ALA A 209 -15.59 14.71 8.73
C ALA A 209 -16.49 15.63 7.91
N ARG A 210 -17.59 15.09 7.35
CA ARG A 210 -18.54 15.83 6.50
C ARG A 210 -17.86 16.59 5.35
N VAL A 211 -16.88 15.95 4.71
CA VAL A 211 -16.15 16.53 3.57
C VAL A 211 -16.93 16.35 2.27
N ASN A 212 -16.76 17.32 1.37
CA ASN A 212 -17.19 17.22 -0.03
C ASN A 212 -16.02 16.78 -0.93
N PRO A 213 -16.25 16.49 -2.23
CA PRO A 213 -15.18 16.08 -3.15
C PRO A 213 -14.03 17.09 -3.26
N GLU A 214 -14.32 18.38 -3.31
CA GLU A 214 -13.33 19.47 -3.41
C GLU A 214 -12.40 19.50 -2.19
N HIS A 215 -12.96 19.28 -0.99
CA HIS A 215 -12.14 19.18 0.22
C HIS A 215 -11.13 18.03 0.14
N LYS A 216 -11.51 16.88 -0.45
CA LYS A 216 -10.60 15.72 -0.60
C LYS A 216 -9.40 16.07 -1.47
N GLU A 217 -9.63 16.75 -2.59
CA GLU A 217 -8.54 17.20 -3.47
C GLU A 217 -7.63 18.22 -2.76
N ARG A 218 -8.19 19.19 -2.05
CA ARG A 218 -7.44 20.20 -1.31
C ARG A 218 -6.56 19.57 -0.22
N ILE A 219 -7.07 18.57 0.52
CA ILE A 219 -6.32 17.84 1.53
C ILE A 219 -5.14 17.09 0.88
N VAL A 220 -5.37 16.38 -0.23
CA VAL A 220 -4.32 15.66 -0.98
C VAL A 220 -3.23 16.64 -1.41
N LYS A 221 -3.60 17.75 -2.06
CA LYS A 221 -2.66 18.78 -2.54
C LYS A 221 -1.86 19.41 -1.39
N ALA A 222 -2.51 19.72 -0.26
CA ALA A 222 -1.84 20.29 0.92
C ALA A 222 -0.76 19.34 1.49
N TRP A 223 -1.03 18.04 1.55
CA TRP A 223 -0.04 17.05 1.96
C TRP A 223 1.11 16.89 0.95
N GLN A 224 0.80 16.93 -0.36
CA GLN A 224 1.82 16.88 -1.42
C GLN A 224 2.76 18.09 -1.36
N LYS A 225 2.23 19.30 -1.19
CA LYS A 225 3.03 20.53 -1.04
C LYS A 225 3.89 20.50 0.23
N ASN A 226 3.47 19.78 1.27
CA ASN A 226 4.30 19.46 2.43
C ASN A 226 5.39 18.40 2.16
N GLY A 227 5.64 18.03 0.90
CA GLY A 227 6.68 17.08 0.50
C GLY A 227 6.39 15.63 0.90
N LYS A 228 5.11 15.28 1.08
CA LYS A 228 4.69 13.91 1.40
C LYS A 228 4.24 13.17 0.14
N VAL A 229 4.57 11.88 0.08
CA VAL A 229 3.93 10.97 -0.88
C VAL A 229 2.57 10.61 -0.35
N VAL A 230 1.53 10.90 -1.12
CA VAL A 230 0.13 10.70 -0.73
C VAL A 230 -0.45 9.53 -1.51
N ALA A 231 -1.00 8.56 -0.80
CA ALA A 231 -1.89 7.56 -1.36
C ALA A 231 -3.34 7.94 -0.99
N MET A 232 -4.25 7.93 -1.95
CA MET A 232 -5.67 8.22 -1.74
C MET A 232 -6.50 7.01 -2.11
N THR A 233 -7.40 6.60 -1.21
CA THR A 233 -8.32 5.49 -1.44
C THR A 233 -9.75 5.99 -1.52
N GLY A 234 -10.57 5.34 -2.35
CA GLY A 234 -12.00 5.64 -2.43
C GLY A 234 -12.75 4.64 -3.29
N ASP A 235 -14.07 4.69 -3.21
CA ASP A 235 -14.99 3.79 -3.90
C ASP A 235 -16.03 4.54 -4.76
N GLY A 236 -16.31 5.79 -4.44
CA GLY A 236 -17.32 6.62 -5.10
C GLY A 236 -16.80 7.47 -6.25
N VAL A 237 -17.69 7.85 -7.16
CA VAL A 237 -17.39 8.80 -8.25
C VAL A 237 -16.81 10.12 -7.69
N ASN A 238 -17.26 10.52 -6.51
CA ASN A 238 -16.83 11.73 -5.81
C ASN A 238 -15.36 11.66 -5.32
N ASP A 239 -14.75 10.48 -5.30
CA ASP A 239 -13.37 10.27 -4.89
C ASP A 239 -12.40 10.31 -6.06
N ALA A 240 -12.90 10.10 -7.28
CA ALA A 240 -12.07 9.96 -8.46
C ALA A 240 -11.13 11.15 -8.73
N PRO A 241 -11.52 12.43 -8.54
CA PRO A 241 -10.59 13.55 -8.70
C PRO A 241 -9.42 13.48 -7.70
N ALA A 242 -9.70 13.27 -6.41
CA ALA A 242 -8.68 13.19 -5.38
C ALA A 242 -7.76 11.96 -5.54
N ILE A 243 -8.31 10.83 -6.01
CA ILE A 243 -7.55 9.61 -6.34
C ILE A 243 -6.59 9.89 -7.49
N LYS A 244 -7.07 10.57 -8.55
CA LYS A 244 -6.24 10.92 -9.70
C LYS A 244 -5.13 11.91 -9.38
N ASP A 245 -5.38 12.87 -8.47
CA ASP A 245 -4.43 13.88 -8.04
C ASP A 245 -3.39 13.34 -7.04
N ALA A 246 -3.65 12.22 -6.40
CA ALA A 246 -2.72 11.59 -5.47
C ALA A 246 -1.46 11.04 -6.19
N HIS A 247 -0.36 10.81 -5.45
CA HIS A 247 0.81 10.14 -6.02
C HIS A 247 0.55 8.64 -6.29
N VAL A 248 -0.36 8.05 -5.52
CA VAL A 248 -0.84 6.67 -5.73
C VAL A 248 -2.34 6.66 -5.49
N GLY A 249 -3.10 6.53 -6.57
CA GLY A 249 -4.55 6.36 -6.53
C GLY A 249 -4.91 4.88 -6.28
N VAL A 250 -5.78 4.62 -5.32
CA VAL A 250 -6.21 3.26 -4.95
C VAL A 250 -7.73 3.16 -5.00
N GLY A 251 -8.24 2.38 -5.94
CA GLY A 251 -9.67 2.12 -6.11
C GLY A 251 -10.10 0.80 -5.47
N MET A 252 -11.35 0.76 -5.00
CA MET A 252 -11.97 -0.47 -4.51
C MET A 252 -12.45 -1.33 -5.68
N GLY A 253 -12.18 -2.63 -5.66
CA GLY A 253 -12.49 -3.56 -6.76
C GLY A 253 -13.90 -4.10 -6.70
N ILE A 254 -14.44 -4.31 -5.51
CA ILE A 254 -15.80 -4.85 -5.29
C ILE A 254 -16.82 -3.71 -5.24
N THR A 255 -16.63 -2.75 -4.33
CA THR A 255 -17.57 -1.63 -4.10
C THR A 255 -17.31 -0.43 -5.01
N GLY A 256 -16.08 -0.31 -5.57
CA GLY A 256 -15.69 0.83 -6.38
C GLY A 256 -16.43 0.92 -7.71
N THR A 257 -16.76 2.16 -8.10
CA THR A 257 -17.33 2.47 -9.41
C THR A 257 -16.30 2.32 -10.54
N ASP A 258 -16.76 2.12 -11.78
CA ASP A 258 -15.84 2.04 -12.93
C ASP A 258 -15.04 3.34 -13.13
N VAL A 259 -15.61 4.49 -12.76
CA VAL A 259 -14.93 5.79 -12.79
C VAL A 259 -13.76 5.80 -11.81
N THR A 260 -13.98 5.34 -10.58
CA THR A 260 -12.96 5.26 -9.53
C THR A 260 -11.84 4.30 -9.93
N LYS A 261 -12.21 3.11 -10.42
CA LYS A 261 -11.23 2.11 -10.91
C LYS A 261 -10.38 2.65 -12.06
N SER A 262 -10.99 3.38 -13.00
CA SER A 262 -10.28 3.97 -14.14
C SER A 262 -9.37 5.14 -13.75
N ALA A 263 -9.65 5.81 -12.65
CA ALA A 263 -8.82 6.90 -12.11
C ALA A 263 -7.67 6.42 -11.23
N SER A 264 -7.66 5.12 -10.87
CA SER A 264 -6.73 4.55 -9.90
C SER A 264 -5.51 3.92 -10.56
N ASP A 265 -4.35 3.99 -9.88
CA ASP A 265 -3.13 3.27 -10.24
C ASP A 265 -3.18 1.81 -9.78
N ILE A 266 -3.89 1.55 -8.67
CA ILE A 266 -4.03 0.23 -8.05
C ILE A 266 -5.51 -0.02 -7.77
N VAL A 267 -5.99 -1.25 -8.06
CA VAL A 267 -7.34 -1.68 -7.70
C VAL A 267 -7.26 -2.83 -6.70
N LEU A 268 -7.91 -2.67 -5.54
CA LEU A 268 -7.94 -3.67 -4.47
C LEU A 268 -9.07 -4.67 -4.74
N MET A 269 -8.73 -5.91 -5.05
CA MET A 269 -9.71 -6.95 -5.38
C MET A 269 -10.54 -7.44 -4.18
N ASP A 270 -10.12 -7.13 -2.96
CA ASP A 270 -10.75 -7.55 -1.70
C ASP A 270 -11.31 -6.37 -0.87
N ASP A 271 -11.21 -5.15 -1.39
CA ASP A 271 -11.58 -3.90 -0.72
C ASP A 271 -11.03 -3.80 0.72
N SER A 272 -9.80 -4.27 0.92
CA SER A 272 -9.20 -4.34 2.25
C SER A 272 -8.06 -3.34 2.43
N PHE A 273 -8.15 -2.51 3.48
CA PHE A 273 -7.06 -1.62 3.87
C PHE A 273 -5.76 -2.39 4.20
N SER A 274 -5.89 -3.62 4.73
CA SER A 274 -4.72 -4.48 5.02
C SER A 274 -3.91 -4.80 3.77
N THR A 275 -4.57 -4.93 2.61
CA THR A 275 -3.91 -5.22 1.33
C THR A 275 -3.06 -4.03 0.85
N ILE A 276 -3.44 -2.78 1.19
CA ILE A 276 -2.61 -1.61 0.93
C ILE A 276 -1.28 -1.72 1.68
N ILE A 277 -1.30 -2.19 2.92
CA ILE A 277 -0.08 -2.34 3.72
C ILE A 277 0.84 -3.41 3.16
N ILE A 278 0.26 -4.51 2.66
CA ILE A 278 1.02 -5.54 1.93
C ILE A 278 1.62 -4.94 0.65
N ALA A 279 0.86 -4.13 -0.10
CA ALA A 279 1.38 -3.45 -1.29
C ALA A 279 2.53 -2.49 -0.97
N VAL A 280 2.48 -1.77 0.16
CA VAL A 280 3.59 -0.93 0.63
C VAL A 280 4.83 -1.76 0.97
N GLU A 281 4.67 -2.89 1.66
CA GLU A 281 5.77 -3.81 1.98
C GLU A 281 6.41 -4.35 0.70
N GLU A 282 5.61 -4.84 -0.24
CA GLU A 282 6.07 -5.31 -1.54
C GLU A 282 6.75 -4.22 -2.38
N GLY A 283 6.20 -3.02 -2.40
CA GLY A 283 6.82 -1.87 -3.08
C GLY A 283 8.21 -1.54 -2.50
N ARG A 284 8.37 -1.58 -1.19
CA ARG A 284 9.67 -1.40 -0.52
C ARG A 284 10.64 -2.55 -0.85
N ARG A 285 10.16 -3.79 -0.89
CA ARG A 285 10.93 -4.97 -1.30
C ARG A 285 11.43 -4.83 -2.73
N ILE A 286 10.53 -4.53 -3.66
CA ILE A 286 10.86 -4.35 -5.09
C ILE A 286 11.90 -3.23 -5.25
N TYR A 287 11.71 -2.11 -4.57
CA TYR A 287 12.67 -1.00 -4.61
C TYR A 287 14.07 -1.43 -4.13
N ASN A 288 14.17 -2.17 -3.02
CA ASN A 288 15.45 -2.68 -2.51
C ASN A 288 16.08 -3.67 -3.51
N ASN A 289 15.29 -4.54 -4.11
CA ASN A 289 15.78 -5.50 -5.10
C ASN A 289 16.30 -4.81 -6.36
N ILE A 290 15.60 -3.80 -6.86
CA ILE A 290 16.07 -2.95 -7.98
C ILE A 290 17.40 -2.28 -7.62
N ARG A 291 17.51 -1.71 -6.43
CA ARG A 291 18.72 -1.07 -5.96
C ARG A 291 19.91 -2.03 -5.86
N ASN A 292 19.67 -3.22 -5.31
CA ASN A 292 20.68 -4.25 -5.18
C ASN A 292 21.14 -4.75 -6.57
N ASN A 293 20.22 -4.91 -7.51
CA ASN A 293 20.50 -5.29 -8.87
C ASN A 293 21.34 -4.21 -9.61
N ILE A 294 20.99 -2.93 -9.45
CA ILE A 294 21.77 -1.82 -10.04
C ILE A 294 23.20 -1.81 -9.48
N VAL A 295 23.37 -2.04 -8.17
CA VAL A 295 24.70 -2.11 -7.57
C VAL A 295 25.49 -3.28 -8.15
N TYR A 296 24.86 -4.44 -8.31
CA TYR A 296 25.45 -5.62 -8.92
C TYR A 296 25.94 -5.32 -10.35
N SER A 297 25.05 -4.92 -11.24
CA SER A 297 25.37 -4.67 -12.65
C SER A 297 26.40 -3.54 -12.83
N LEU A 298 26.31 -2.44 -12.05
CA LEU A 298 27.30 -1.38 -12.14
C LEU A 298 28.68 -1.83 -11.64
N SER A 299 28.74 -2.69 -10.60
CA SER A 299 30.01 -3.23 -10.12
C SER A 299 30.73 -4.03 -11.19
N SER A 300 30.00 -4.95 -11.83
CA SER A 300 30.52 -5.79 -12.91
C SER A 300 31.01 -4.93 -14.09
N ASN A 301 30.18 -4.05 -14.63
CA ASN A 301 30.56 -3.18 -15.75
C ASN A 301 31.76 -2.28 -15.44
N PHE A 302 31.86 -1.72 -14.22
CA PHE A 302 33.04 -0.93 -13.84
C PHE A 302 34.28 -1.80 -13.68
N ALA A 303 34.16 -3.04 -13.20
CA ALA A 303 35.27 -3.96 -13.09
C ALA A 303 35.81 -4.36 -14.47
N GLU A 304 34.96 -4.60 -15.45
CA GLU A 304 35.34 -4.83 -16.85
C GLU A 304 36.10 -3.64 -17.41
N ILE A 305 35.55 -2.41 -17.26
CA ILE A 305 36.20 -1.17 -17.72
C ILE A 305 37.58 -0.99 -17.07
N PHE A 306 37.68 -1.17 -15.76
CA PHE A 306 38.97 -1.01 -15.06
C PHE A 306 39.96 -2.09 -15.49
N THR A 307 39.52 -3.31 -15.70
CA THR A 307 40.35 -4.43 -16.20
C THR A 307 40.86 -4.13 -17.61
N ILE A 308 40.03 -3.59 -18.50
CA ILE A 308 40.42 -3.18 -19.86
C ILE A 308 41.45 -2.04 -19.78
N ILE A 309 41.22 -1.02 -18.97
CA ILE A 309 42.12 0.11 -18.79
C ILE A 309 43.50 -0.37 -18.30
N ILE A 310 43.55 -1.26 -17.29
CA ILE A 310 44.78 -1.82 -16.76
C ILE A 310 45.48 -2.66 -17.84
N GLY A 311 44.74 -3.44 -18.62
CA GLY A 311 45.27 -4.17 -19.76
C GLY A 311 45.94 -3.25 -20.76
N LEU A 312 45.26 -2.19 -21.21
CA LEU A 312 45.80 -1.20 -22.16
C LEU A 312 47.07 -0.49 -21.61
N LEU A 313 47.03 -0.08 -20.37
CA LEU A 313 48.19 0.58 -19.72
C LEU A 313 49.39 -0.36 -19.57
N SER A 314 49.17 -1.66 -19.44
CA SER A 314 50.24 -2.67 -19.36
C SER A 314 50.68 -3.21 -20.72
N GLY A 315 50.07 -2.73 -21.82
CA GLY A 315 50.33 -3.22 -23.17
C GLY A 315 49.79 -4.62 -23.46
N ASN A 316 48.81 -5.09 -22.68
CA ASN A 316 48.24 -6.42 -22.78
C ASN A 316 46.71 -6.35 -23.06
N THR A 317 46.20 -7.34 -23.74
CA THR A 317 44.73 -7.56 -23.83
C THR A 317 44.36 -8.60 -22.77
N ILE A 318 43.64 -8.19 -21.72
CA ILE A 318 43.20 -9.09 -20.64
C ILE A 318 41.87 -9.73 -21.00
N LEU A 319 40.92 -8.93 -21.47
CA LEU A 319 39.59 -9.37 -21.87
C LEU A 319 39.36 -9.11 -23.38
N LEU A 320 38.89 -10.11 -24.09
CA LEU A 320 38.45 -9.97 -25.47
C LEU A 320 37.01 -9.41 -25.54
N PRO A 321 36.62 -8.67 -26.58
CA PRO A 321 35.24 -8.19 -26.72
C PRO A 321 34.18 -9.31 -26.66
N ILE A 322 34.51 -10.50 -27.16
CA ILE A 322 33.60 -11.66 -27.09
C ILE A 322 33.39 -12.15 -25.64
N TYR A 323 34.39 -11.95 -24.75
CA TYR A 323 34.29 -12.29 -23.34
C TYR A 323 33.28 -11.40 -22.64
N ILE A 324 33.33 -10.08 -22.90
CA ILE A 324 32.38 -9.11 -22.36
C ILE A 324 30.95 -9.44 -22.81
N LEU A 325 30.78 -9.74 -24.09
CA LEU A 325 29.47 -10.15 -24.61
C LEU A 325 28.96 -11.45 -23.94
N PHE A 326 29.84 -12.39 -23.67
CA PHE A 326 29.49 -13.63 -22.97
C PHE A 326 29.11 -13.37 -21.50
N ILE A 327 29.84 -12.53 -20.80
CA ILE A 327 29.56 -12.11 -19.44
C ILE A 327 28.17 -11.47 -19.37
N ASP A 328 27.93 -10.41 -20.12
CA ASP A 328 26.68 -9.66 -20.13
C ASP A 328 25.45 -10.54 -20.41
N LEU A 329 25.57 -11.42 -21.41
CA LEU A 329 24.43 -12.27 -21.83
C LEU A 329 24.18 -13.46 -20.95
N VAL A 330 25.22 -14.07 -20.39
CA VAL A 330 25.11 -15.34 -19.66
C VAL A 330 25.28 -15.17 -18.16
N THR A 331 26.39 -14.55 -17.76
CA THR A 331 26.79 -14.51 -16.36
C THR A 331 26.04 -13.46 -15.58
N ASP A 332 25.84 -12.24 -16.12
CA ASP A 332 25.18 -11.14 -15.43
C ASP A 332 23.65 -11.21 -15.48
N SER A 333 23.10 -11.66 -16.61
CA SER A 333 21.64 -11.65 -16.81
C SER A 333 20.91 -12.56 -15.82
N ILE A 334 21.42 -13.74 -15.55
CA ILE A 334 20.72 -14.73 -14.69
C ILE A 334 20.70 -14.28 -13.21
N PRO A 335 21.82 -13.86 -12.58
CA PRO A 335 21.79 -13.31 -11.22
C PRO A 335 20.95 -12.06 -11.08
N SER A 336 20.97 -11.16 -12.08
CA SER A 336 20.13 -9.97 -12.13
C SER A 336 18.64 -10.31 -12.01
N ILE A 337 18.17 -11.30 -12.78
CA ILE A 337 16.81 -11.81 -12.69
C ILE A 337 16.56 -12.43 -11.30
N CYS A 338 17.51 -13.23 -10.78
CA CYS A 338 17.36 -13.89 -9.50
C CYS A 338 17.31 -12.92 -8.32
N LEU A 339 18.01 -11.77 -8.38
CA LEU A 339 17.95 -10.71 -7.38
C LEU A 339 16.56 -10.07 -7.28
N ALA A 340 15.79 -10.02 -8.37
CA ALA A 340 14.43 -9.52 -8.35
C ALA A 340 13.48 -10.35 -7.45
N PHE A 341 13.80 -11.64 -7.24
CA PHE A 341 13.03 -12.56 -6.40
C PHE A 341 13.50 -12.60 -4.93
N GLU A 342 14.37 -11.68 -4.52
CA GLU A 342 14.83 -11.65 -3.12
C GLU A 342 13.70 -11.29 -2.17
N LYS A 343 13.69 -11.91 -1.01
CA LYS A 343 12.68 -11.71 0.03
C LYS A 343 12.84 -10.36 0.71
N SER A 344 11.74 -9.85 1.29
CA SER A 344 11.77 -8.63 2.10
C SER A 344 12.70 -8.77 3.30
N GLU A 345 13.39 -7.69 3.65
CA GLU A 345 14.14 -7.60 4.91
C GLU A 345 13.17 -7.65 6.10
N LYS A 346 13.54 -8.35 7.18
CA LYS A 346 12.68 -8.54 8.36
C LYS A 346 12.13 -7.24 8.98
N ASN A 347 12.83 -6.13 8.79
CA ASN A 347 12.49 -4.83 9.40
C ASN A 347 12.07 -3.78 8.37
N ILE A 348 11.66 -4.19 7.17
CA ILE A 348 11.34 -3.26 6.09
C ILE A 348 10.19 -2.31 6.44
N MET A 349 9.21 -2.79 7.21
CA MET A 349 8.07 -2.01 7.68
C MET A 349 8.35 -1.19 8.96
N ASN A 350 9.56 -1.26 9.51
CA ASN A 350 10.02 -0.40 10.62
C ASN A 350 10.91 0.76 10.13
N GLN A 351 11.08 0.89 8.82
CA GLN A 351 11.87 1.97 8.21
C GLN A 351 10.95 3.14 7.86
N LYS A 352 11.47 4.37 8.04
CA LYS A 352 10.74 5.57 7.61
C LYS A 352 10.65 5.63 6.08
N PRO A 353 9.58 6.25 5.54
CA PRO A 353 9.47 6.47 4.10
C PRO A 353 10.64 7.30 3.57
N ARG A 354 11.03 7.03 2.34
CA ARG A 354 12.04 7.86 1.65
C ARG A 354 11.38 9.16 1.19
N GLY A 355 12.12 10.27 1.31
CA GLY A 355 11.67 11.54 0.75
C GLY A 355 11.66 11.51 -0.79
N LEU A 356 10.75 12.26 -1.41
CA LEU A 356 10.57 12.35 -2.87
C LEU A 356 11.86 12.68 -3.63
N ASN A 357 12.72 13.53 -3.06
CA ASN A 357 13.93 14.04 -3.70
C ASN A 357 15.20 13.21 -3.40
N LYS A 358 15.08 12.05 -2.74
CA LYS A 358 16.26 11.21 -2.47
C LYS A 358 16.67 10.45 -3.73
N SER A 359 17.88 10.74 -4.21
CA SER A 359 18.50 10.01 -5.32
C SER A 359 18.64 8.52 -4.99
N LEU A 360 18.47 7.68 -6.01
CA LEU A 360 18.76 6.25 -5.92
C LEU A 360 20.26 6.03 -5.66
N PHE A 361 21.12 6.89 -6.24
CA PHE A 361 22.59 6.86 -6.09
C PHE A 361 23.03 7.66 -4.86
N THR A 362 22.71 7.15 -3.66
CA THR A 362 23.25 7.72 -2.42
C THR A 362 24.77 7.50 -2.34
N PRO A 363 25.51 8.28 -1.50
CA PRO A 363 26.94 8.05 -1.28
C PRO A 363 27.24 6.61 -0.86
N PHE A 364 26.35 5.99 -0.07
CA PHE A 364 26.47 4.59 0.30
C PHE A 364 26.41 3.65 -0.91
N ILE A 365 25.43 3.82 -1.79
CA ILE A 365 25.28 3.01 -3.01
C ILE A 365 26.48 3.16 -3.93
N LYS A 366 26.96 4.41 -4.15
CA LYS A 366 28.17 4.69 -4.94
C LYS A 366 29.38 3.99 -4.36
N SER A 367 29.56 4.03 -3.04
CA SER A 367 30.70 3.36 -2.39
C SER A 367 30.60 1.84 -2.52
N CYS A 368 29.40 1.24 -2.46
CA CYS A 368 29.21 -0.19 -2.63
C CYS A 368 29.71 -0.65 -4.01
N PHE A 369 29.20 -0.10 -5.11
CA PHE A 369 29.59 -0.58 -6.43
C PHE A 369 31.04 -0.24 -6.80
N ILE A 370 31.59 0.94 -6.41
CA ILE A 370 32.97 1.29 -6.69
C ILE A 370 33.94 0.38 -5.94
N SER A 371 33.70 0.14 -4.64
CA SER A 371 34.59 -0.73 -3.86
C SER A 371 34.58 -2.17 -4.35
N SER A 372 33.41 -2.67 -4.76
CA SER A 372 33.28 -4.03 -5.30
C SER A 372 33.94 -4.15 -6.67
N ALA A 373 33.78 -3.18 -7.56
CA ALA A 373 34.46 -3.13 -8.84
C ALA A 373 36.00 -3.15 -8.67
N ILE A 374 36.52 -2.42 -7.68
CA ILE A 374 37.98 -2.43 -7.38
C ILE A 374 38.44 -3.82 -6.92
N VAL A 375 37.68 -4.46 -6.01
CA VAL A 375 38.03 -5.80 -5.53
C VAL A 375 38.02 -6.81 -6.69
N GLU A 376 36.99 -6.82 -7.51
CA GLU A 376 36.85 -7.68 -8.66
C GLU A 376 37.98 -7.48 -9.67
N THR A 377 38.23 -6.24 -10.08
CA THR A 377 39.35 -5.89 -10.96
C THR A 377 40.70 -6.39 -10.42
N LEU A 378 40.92 -6.25 -9.10
CA LEU A 378 42.15 -6.69 -8.47
C LEU A 378 42.37 -8.21 -8.64
N PHE A 379 41.32 -9.01 -8.34
CA PHE A 379 41.41 -10.46 -8.46
C PHE A 379 41.59 -10.91 -9.91
N VAL A 380 40.87 -10.29 -10.86
CA VAL A 380 41.00 -10.59 -12.29
C VAL A 380 42.39 -10.26 -12.81
N CYS A 381 42.90 -9.05 -12.51
CA CYS A 381 44.22 -8.64 -12.94
C CYS A 381 45.34 -9.48 -12.30
N LEU A 382 45.24 -9.80 -11.00
CA LEU A 382 46.21 -10.69 -10.35
C LEU A 382 46.20 -12.07 -11.00
N THR A 383 45.01 -12.64 -11.27
CA THR A 383 44.87 -13.93 -11.96
C THR A 383 45.54 -13.88 -13.34
N TYR A 384 45.27 -12.82 -14.14
CA TYR A 384 45.85 -12.63 -15.45
C TYR A 384 47.38 -12.57 -15.40
N PHE A 385 47.96 -11.61 -14.63
CA PHE A 385 49.40 -11.38 -14.60
C PHE A 385 50.21 -12.52 -14.00
N ILE A 386 49.65 -13.25 -13.03
CA ILE A 386 50.28 -14.47 -12.50
C ILE A 386 50.24 -15.57 -13.57
N SER A 387 49.10 -15.76 -14.24
CA SER A 387 48.93 -16.76 -15.27
C SER A 387 49.79 -16.49 -16.50
N LEU A 388 49.99 -15.23 -16.87
CA LEU A 388 50.84 -14.83 -17.99
C LEU A 388 52.34 -15.20 -17.75
N LYS A 389 52.77 -15.25 -16.50
CA LYS A 389 54.11 -15.74 -16.14
C LYS A 389 54.29 -17.23 -16.18
N LEU A 390 53.20 -18.00 -16.05
CA LEU A 390 53.22 -19.43 -15.93
C LEU A 390 52.76 -20.15 -17.23
N TYR A 391 51.98 -19.46 -18.05
CA TYR A 391 51.36 -20.00 -19.26
C TYR A 391 51.51 -19.01 -20.41
N ASN A 392 50.97 -19.39 -21.57
CA ASN A 392 50.82 -18.48 -22.73
C ASN A 392 49.71 -17.46 -22.50
N ASN A 393 49.64 -16.43 -23.37
CA ASN A 393 48.67 -15.33 -23.25
C ASN A 393 47.21 -15.82 -23.42
N GLU A 394 46.98 -16.82 -24.26
CA GLU A 394 45.61 -17.34 -24.52
C GLU A 394 45.02 -18.02 -23.29
N ILE A 395 45.81 -18.84 -22.58
CA ILE A 395 45.44 -19.46 -21.30
C ILE A 395 45.31 -18.36 -20.22
N ALA A 396 46.16 -17.34 -20.19
CA ALA A 396 46.07 -16.27 -19.19
C ALA A 396 44.77 -15.45 -19.38
N MET A 397 44.36 -15.13 -20.62
CA MET A 397 43.09 -14.49 -20.91
C MET A 397 41.89 -15.37 -20.51
N SER A 398 41.95 -16.68 -20.80
CA SER A 398 40.90 -17.62 -20.42
C SER A 398 40.76 -17.74 -18.89
N LEU A 399 41.88 -17.71 -18.13
CA LEU A 399 41.85 -17.71 -16.68
C LEU A 399 41.38 -16.37 -16.09
N ALA A 400 41.65 -15.25 -16.77
CA ALA A 400 41.10 -13.95 -16.38
C ALA A 400 39.59 -13.92 -16.54
N LEU A 401 39.06 -14.44 -17.67
CA LEU A 401 37.63 -14.62 -17.85
C LEU A 401 37.02 -15.50 -16.76
N LEU A 402 37.62 -16.67 -16.47
CA LEU A 402 37.13 -17.54 -15.39
C LEU A 402 37.12 -16.81 -14.03
N SER A 403 38.17 -16.02 -13.74
CA SER A 403 38.24 -15.21 -12.52
C SER A 403 37.09 -14.21 -12.46
N MET A 404 36.80 -13.49 -13.55
CA MET A 404 35.70 -12.53 -13.64
C MET A 404 34.35 -13.19 -13.36
N VAL A 405 34.02 -14.24 -14.07
CA VAL A 405 32.80 -15.00 -13.89
C VAL A 405 32.60 -15.50 -12.44
N VAL A 406 33.65 -16.05 -11.84
CA VAL A 406 33.60 -16.50 -10.43
C VAL A 406 33.36 -15.32 -9.48
N GLN A 407 33.99 -14.17 -9.73
CA GLN A 407 33.75 -12.94 -8.94
C GLN A 407 32.30 -12.49 -9.03
N GLU A 408 31.70 -12.46 -10.21
CA GLU A 408 30.30 -12.06 -10.43
C GLU A 408 29.32 -13.02 -9.72
N ILE A 409 29.54 -14.34 -9.84
CA ILE A 409 28.74 -15.33 -9.10
C ILE A 409 28.78 -15.08 -7.59
N ILE A 410 29.97 -14.85 -7.05
CA ILE A 410 30.17 -14.62 -5.61
C ILE A 410 29.59 -13.30 -5.17
N TYR A 411 29.81 -12.24 -5.97
CA TYR A 411 29.29 -10.92 -5.65
C TYR A 411 27.76 -10.86 -5.75
N SER A 412 27.14 -11.59 -6.68
CA SER A 412 25.68 -11.70 -6.76
C SER A 412 25.04 -12.21 -5.45
N ILE A 413 25.70 -13.18 -4.79
CA ILE A 413 25.28 -13.67 -3.48
C ILE A 413 25.38 -12.56 -2.42
N SER A 414 26.45 -11.79 -2.44
CA SER A 414 26.65 -10.69 -1.51
C SER A 414 25.66 -9.55 -1.76
N CYS A 415 25.33 -9.23 -3.02
CA CYS A 415 24.36 -8.19 -3.40
C CYS A 415 22.92 -8.46 -2.94
N ARG A 416 22.58 -9.63 -2.46
CA ARG A 416 21.26 -9.94 -1.89
C ARG A 416 20.90 -9.02 -0.70
N ASN A 417 21.91 -8.56 0.03
CA ASN A 417 21.74 -7.54 1.07
C ASN A 417 22.99 -6.65 1.11
N LEU A 418 22.83 -5.37 0.80
CA LEU A 418 23.94 -4.42 0.78
C LEU A 418 24.32 -3.89 2.17
N LYS A 419 23.40 -3.94 3.13
CA LYS A 419 23.55 -3.29 4.45
C LYS A 419 24.05 -4.23 5.54
N GLU A 420 23.73 -5.52 5.42
CA GLU A 420 24.03 -6.54 6.42
C GLU A 420 24.62 -7.79 5.77
N PRO A 421 25.47 -8.53 6.50
CA PRO A 421 25.99 -9.81 6.02
C PRO A 421 24.89 -10.76 5.58
N VAL A 422 25.06 -11.38 4.41
CA VAL A 422 24.05 -12.26 3.80
C VAL A 422 23.72 -13.49 4.67
N PHE A 423 24.64 -13.91 5.54
CA PHE A 423 24.43 -14.99 6.49
C PHE A 423 23.21 -14.77 7.42
N LYS A 424 22.90 -13.52 7.77
CA LYS A 424 21.71 -13.19 8.59
C LYS A 424 20.40 -13.47 7.87
N GLN A 425 20.41 -13.40 6.55
CA GLN A 425 19.25 -13.66 5.69
C GLN A 425 19.15 -15.15 5.29
N GLY A 426 20.27 -15.87 5.38
CA GLY A 426 20.44 -17.26 4.98
C GLY A 426 20.94 -17.39 3.54
N LEU A 427 22.12 -18.01 3.37
CA LEU A 427 22.78 -18.14 2.07
C LEU A 427 21.90 -18.76 0.98
N PHE A 428 21.12 -19.78 1.33
CA PHE A 428 20.29 -20.54 0.39
C PHE A 428 18.81 -20.18 0.45
N SER A 429 18.43 -19.05 1.06
CA SER A 429 17.03 -18.66 1.25
C SER A 429 16.33 -18.20 -0.03
N ASN A 430 17.08 -17.74 -1.05
CA ASN A 430 16.55 -17.40 -2.38
C ASN A 430 16.67 -18.62 -3.31
N LYS A 431 15.54 -19.29 -3.56
CA LYS A 431 15.48 -20.47 -4.43
C LYS A 431 15.84 -20.15 -5.89
N ALA A 432 15.41 -18.98 -6.39
CA ALA A 432 15.70 -18.57 -7.76
C ALA A 432 17.22 -18.39 -7.95
N MET A 433 17.89 -17.73 -6.98
CA MET A 433 19.34 -17.56 -6.98
C MET A 433 20.06 -18.91 -6.96
N ASN A 434 19.65 -19.84 -6.10
CA ASN A 434 20.29 -21.18 -6.03
C ASN A 434 20.20 -21.92 -7.37
N ILE A 435 19.04 -21.90 -8.02
CA ILE A 435 18.83 -22.53 -9.32
C ILE A 435 19.65 -21.80 -10.40
N GLY A 436 19.58 -20.47 -10.45
CA GLY A 436 20.29 -19.64 -11.43
C GLY A 436 21.80 -19.85 -11.36
N LEU A 437 22.39 -19.78 -10.14
CA LEU A 437 23.82 -19.98 -9.95
C LEU A 437 24.27 -21.41 -10.29
N THR A 438 23.42 -22.41 -10.04
CA THR A 438 23.72 -23.79 -10.46
C THR A 438 23.76 -23.90 -11.97
N ILE A 439 22.80 -23.27 -12.68
CA ILE A 439 22.78 -23.27 -14.15
C ILE A 439 24.03 -22.58 -14.71
N ILE A 440 24.38 -21.39 -14.19
CA ILE A 440 25.57 -20.66 -14.65
C ILE A 440 26.81 -21.52 -14.41
N THR A 441 27.00 -22.06 -13.21
CA THR A 441 28.17 -22.86 -12.89
C THR A 441 28.30 -24.09 -13.84
N LEU A 442 27.19 -24.72 -14.23
CA LEU A 442 27.20 -25.79 -15.22
C LEU A 442 27.61 -25.29 -16.62
N ILE A 443 27.11 -24.16 -17.05
CA ILE A 443 27.50 -23.56 -18.33
C ILE A 443 29.00 -23.26 -18.33
N GLU A 444 29.50 -22.63 -17.25
CA GLU A 444 30.91 -22.29 -17.11
C GLU A 444 31.83 -23.53 -17.14
N LEU A 445 31.44 -24.58 -16.42
CA LEU A 445 32.20 -25.84 -16.48
C LEU A 445 32.26 -26.39 -17.91
N ILE A 446 31.18 -26.30 -18.69
CA ILE A 446 31.17 -26.74 -20.09
C ILE A 446 32.09 -25.81 -20.91
N VAL A 447 32.03 -24.50 -20.76
CA VAL A 447 32.83 -23.54 -21.52
C VAL A 447 34.32 -23.72 -21.22
N PHE A 448 34.71 -23.82 -19.96
CA PHE A 448 36.14 -23.87 -19.57
C PHE A 448 36.78 -25.25 -19.62
N MET A 449 35.99 -26.30 -19.56
CA MET A 449 36.54 -27.67 -19.50
C MET A 449 36.37 -28.49 -20.77
N THR A 450 35.63 -27.96 -21.77
CA THR A 450 35.40 -28.67 -23.03
C THR A 450 35.89 -27.83 -24.24
N PRO A 451 36.04 -28.43 -25.43
CA PRO A 451 36.40 -27.71 -26.64
C PRO A 451 35.35 -26.67 -27.11
N LEU A 452 34.15 -26.68 -26.51
CA LEU A 452 33.10 -25.70 -26.86
C LEU A 452 33.49 -24.26 -26.52
N GLY A 453 34.36 -24.05 -25.53
CA GLY A 453 34.89 -22.73 -25.21
C GLY A 453 35.61 -22.02 -26.37
N LYS A 454 36.14 -22.78 -27.34
CA LYS A 454 36.81 -22.25 -28.52
C LYS A 454 35.88 -21.36 -29.41
N ILE A 455 34.58 -21.56 -29.31
CA ILE A 455 33.58 -20.71 -30.01
C ILE A 455 33.70 -19.24 -29.57
N ILE A 456 34.04 -19.03 -28.31
CA ILE A 456 34.26 -17.69 -27.74
C ILE A 456 35.74 -17.42 -27.46
N SER A 457 36.66 -18.13 -28.10
CA SER A 457 38.12 -17.98 -27.94
C SER A 457 38.67 -18.34 -26.54
N VAL A 458 38.00 -19.24 -25.81
CA VAL A 458 38.44 -19.76 -24.52
C VAL A 458 39.19 -21.06 -24.73
N GLU A 459 40.40 -21.15 -24.18
CA GLU A 459 41.20 -22.39 -24.17
C GLU A 459 40.69 -23.34 -23.07
N SER A 460 40.70 -24.64 -23.38
CA SER A 460 40.32 -25.68 -22.42
C SER A 460 41.27 -25.76 -21.23
N ILE A 461 40.76 -25.58 -20.04
CA ILE A 461 41.53 -25.48 -18.78
C ILE A 461 41.43 -26.79 -18.03
N LYS A 462 42.55 -27.25 -17.43
CA LYS A 462 42.56 -28.45 -16.58
C LYS A 462 41.63 -28.28 -15.36
N PRO A 463 40.85 -29.29 -14.98
CA PRO A 463 39.92 -29.21 -13.85
C PRO A 463 40.59 -28.76 -12.54
N SER A 464 41.84 -29.18 -12.28
CA SER A 464 42.57 -28.74 -11.09
C SER A 464 42.83 -27.23 -11.05
N LEU A 465 43.09 -26.64 -12.21
CA LEU A 465 43.34 -25.21 -12.32
C LEU A 465 42.03 -24.38 -12.21
N VAL A 466 40.95 -24.88 -12.79
CA VAL A 466 39.61 -24.34 -12.58
C VAL A 466 39.26 -24.30 -11.09
N LEU A 467 39.51 -25.41 -10.36
CA LEU A 467 39.27 -25.45 -8.92
C LEU A 467 40.12 -24.47 -8.12
N ILE A 468 41.42 -24.34 -8.48
CA ILE A 468 42.33 -23.41 -7.81
C ILE A 468 41.84 -21.97 -7.99
N ILE A 469 41.49 -21.54 -9.23
CA ILE A 469 40.99 -20.25 -9.51
C ILE A 469 39.67 -19.99 -8.78
N PHE A 470 38.76 -20.97 -8.77
CA PHE A 470 37.51 -20.88 -8.03
C PHE A 470 37.76 -20.66 -6.53
N LEU A 471 38.65 -21.42 -5.89
CA LEU A 471 38.95 -21.28 -4.45
C LEU A 471 39.59 -19.92 -4.11
N ILE A 472 40.54 -19.47 -4.93
CA ILE A 472 41.19 -18.18 -4.73
C ILE A 472 40.18 -17.04 -4.85
N ASN A 473 39.37 -17.04 -5.91
CA ASN A 473 38.39 -16.00 -6.15
C ASN A 473 37.24 -16.04 -5.11
N SER A 474 36.87 -17.23 -4.61
CA SER A 474 35.87 -17.35 -3.54
C SER A 474 36.29 -16.66 -2.24
N SER A 475 37.56 -16.40 -2.01
CA SER A 475 38.03 -15.65 -0.85
C SER A 475 37.56 -14.18 -0.85
N SER A 476 37.24 -13.60 -2.02
CA SER A 476 36.69 -12.26 -2.13
C SER A 476 35.33 -12.10 -1.43
N PHE A 477 34.58 -13.20 -1.28
CA PHE A 477 33.33 -13.17 -0.52
C PHE A 477 33.51 -12.61 0.89
N ILE A 478 34.62 -12.99 1.55
CA ILE A 478 34.95 -12.48 2.88
C ILE A 478 35.16 -10.96 2.83
N ILE A 479 35.84 -10.48 1.79
CA ILE A 479 36.10 -9.05 1.61
C ILE A 479 34.79 -8.30 1.40
N TYR A 480 33.92 -8.78 0.52
CA TYR A 480 32.61 -8.15 0.28
C TYR A 480 31.78 -8.09 1.56
N GLU A 481 31.72 -9.17 2.33
CA GLU A 481 30.94 -9.20 3.56
C GLU A 481 31.52 -8.30 4.68
N LEU A 482 32.85 -8.14 4.76
CA LEU A 482 33.52 -7.25 5.70
C LEU A 482 33.38 -5.76 5.29
N LEU A 483 33.31 -5.47 4.00
CA LEU A 483 33.11 -4.10 3.51
C LEU A 483 31.74 -3.53 3.89
N LYS A 484 30.68 -4.33 3.93
CA LYS A 484 29.32 -3.85 4.23
C LYS A 484 29.19 -3.05 5.54
N PRO A 485 29.59 -3.59 6.70
CA PRO A 485 29.50 -2.84 7.94
C PRO A 485 30.42 -1.60 7.97
N LEU A 486 31.55 -1.65 7.29
CA LEU A 486 32.47 -0.50 7.17
C LEU A 486 31.83 0.63 6.34
N LEU A 487 31.29 0.30 5.16
CA LEU A 487 30.64 1.26 4.28
C LEU A 487 29.37 1.84 4.92
N LYS A 488 28.57 1.02 5.61
CA LYS A 488 27.39 1.46 6.36
C LYS A 488 27.75 2.43 7.49
N LYS A 489 28.90 2.25 8.14
CA LYS A 489 29.37 3.13 9.22
C LYS A 489 29.87 4.47 8.68
N VAL A 490 30.58 4.46 7.54
CA VAL A 490 31.17 5.66 6.94
C VAL A 490 30.14 6.48 6.17
N PHE A 491 29.32 5.83 5.37
CA PHE A 491 28.31 6.45 4.51
C PHE A 491 26.92 6.13 5.07
N LYS A 492 26.31 7.11 5.75
CA LYS A 492 24.92 6.99 6.21
C LYS A 492 23.97 7.05 5.00
N ASP A 493 23.06 6.06 4.88
CA ASP A 493 22.03 5.99 3.82
C ASP A 493 20.74 6.74 4.25
#